data_d6ca070aee275de7b1e3517501e9c0b2
#
_entry.id   d6ca070aee275de7b1e3517501e9c0b2
#
_cell.length_a   1.000
_cell.length_b   1.000
_cell.length_c   1.000
_cell.angle_alpha   90.00
_cell.angle_beta   90.00
_cell.angle_gamma   90.00
#
_symmetry.space_group_name_H-M   'P 1'
#
loop_
_entity.id
_entity.type
_entity.pdbx_description
1 polymer ?
#
loop_
_entity_poly.entity_id
_entity_poly.type
_entity_poly.pdbx_seq_one_letter_code
_entity_poly.pdbx_strand_id
1 'polypeptide(L)'
;MIRARIGIALSLLSALGVLPAGCHKAAHVQRNNDVAPVIKDTARVVAPLTDPSVIALFKDTTGVSVFPAEGQIFKLQTPAQRQSLRATIRKERELWQAGKPRDYRYLLRVGCFCPGTRGWLLMEVRSGQLLRAWDRTGKSVGLTDWNTVSIDGLYDNLERSADINGEVQISFDPRWHFPRYVRTVALPGPDAWSITEARALRPI
;
A
#
# COMPACT_ATOMS: atom_id res chain seq x y z
N MET A 1 42.91 -39.06 -38.86
CA MET A 1 42.22 -39.99 -39.81
C MET A 1 40.81 -40.27 -39.30
N ILE A 2 39.86 -40.31 -40.25
CA ILE A 2 38.45 -40.67 -40.14
C ILE A 2 37.54 -39.50 -39.77
N ARG A 3 37.01 -38.66 -40.72
CA ARG A 3 35.92 -38.80 -41.73
C ARG A 3 34.63 -39.31 -41.11
N ALA A 4 33.61 -38.48 -41.03
CA ALA A 4 32.51 -38.06 -41.94
C ALA A 4 31.20 -38.62 -41.39
N ARG A 5 30.05 -37.96 -41.43
CA ARG A 5 29.04 -37.66 -42.50
C ARG A 5 27.87 -36.99 -41.79
N ILE A 6 27.48 -35.81 -42.13
CA ILE A 6 26.39 -35.40 -43.03
C ILE A 6 25.10 -36.18 -42.84
N GLY A 7 24.09 -35.47 -42.43
CA GLY A 7 22.68 -35.85 -42.48
C GLY A 7 21.81 -34.58 -42.48
N ILE A 8 21.51 -34.10 -43.71
CA ILE A 8 20.52 -33.08 -44.03
C ILE A 8 19.15 -33.71 -44.03
N ALA A 9 18.20 -33.16 -43.30
CA ALA A 9 16.79 -33.40 -43.56
C ALA A 9 16.04 -32.05 -43.51
N LEU A 10 15.77 -31.58 -44.74
CA LEU A 10 14.84 -30.53 -45.08
C LEU A 10 13.42 -31.05 -44.89
N SER A 11 12.57 -30.35 -44.18
CA SER A 11 11.11 -30.49 -44.34
C SER A 11 10.47 -29.13 -44.15
N LEU A 12 10.17 -28.54 -45.28
CA LEU A 12 9.23 -27.46 -45.50
C LEU A 12 7.80 -27.97 -45.21
N LEU A 13 7.05 -27.29 -44.36
CA LEU A 13 5.60 -27.24 -44.51
C LEU A 13 5.11 -25.87 -44.09
N SER A 14 4.78 -25.06 -45.08
CA SER A 14 4.03 -23.83 -45.00
C SER A 14 2.59 -24.13 -44.61
N ALA A 15 2.11 -23.51 -43.58
CA ALA A 15 0.68 -23.34 -43.34
C ALA A 15 0.42 -21.91 -42.92
N LEU A 16 0.03 -21.12 -43.91
CA LEU A 16 -0.59 -19.80 -43.70
C LEU A 16 -1.95 -20.02 -42.98
N GLY A 17 -1.98 -19.76 -41.70
CA GLY A 17 -3.19 -19.63 -40.91
C GLY A 17 -3.44 -18.14 -40.65
N VAL A 18 -4.27 -17.50 -41.44
CA VAL A 18 -4.84 -16.19 -41.16
C VAL A 18 -5.80 -16.35 -39.98
N LEU A 19 -5.40 -15.88 -38.80
CA LEU A 19 -6.29 -15.79 -37.66
C LEU A 19 -6.93 -14.40 -37.63
N PRO A 20 -8.27 -14.32 -37.46
CA PRO A 20 -8.97 -13.05 -37.41
C PRO A 20 -8.61 -12.28 -36.12
N ALA A 21 -8.46 -10.97 -36.27
CA ALA A 21 -8.31 -10.02 -35.18
C ALA A 21 -9.54 -10.08 -34.27
N GLY A 22 -9.46 -10.94 -33.25
CA GLY A 22 -10.41 -10.95 -32.16
C GLY A 22 -10.12 -9.78 -31.23
N CYS A 23 -11.02 -8.81 -31.19
CA CYS A 23 -11.08 -7.80 -30.15
C CYS A 23 -11.11 -8.51 -28.79
N HIS A 24 -10.00 -8.50 -28.07
CA HIS A 24 -10.02 -8.89 -26.66
C HIS A 24 -10.82 -7.83 -25.91
N LYS A 25 -12.11 -8.13 -25.70
CA LYS A 25 -12.88 -7.48 -24.63
C LYS A 25 -12.06 -7.65 -23.34
N ALA A 26 -11.63 -6.51 -22.79
CA ALA A 26 -11.08 -6.48 -21.45
C ALA A 26 -12.03 -7.25 -20.54
N ALA A 27 -11.51 -8.32 -19.94
CA ALA A 27 -12.27 -9.05 -18.95
C ALA A 27 -12.54 -8.07 -17.80
N HIS A 28 -13.79 -7.63 -17.72
CA HIS A 28 -14.31 -6.96 -16.54
C HIS A 28 -14.12 -7.95 -15.40
N VAL A 29 -13.11 -7.70 -14.56
CA VAL A 29 -12.99 -8.36 -13.28
C VAL A 29 -14.23 -7.93 -12.49
N GLN A 30 -15.23 -8.78 -12.54
CA GLN A 30 -16.40 -8.67 -11.70
C GLN A 30 -15.90 -8.78 -10.26
N ARG A 31 -15.66 -7.63 -9.60
CA ARG A 31 -15.48 -7.59 -8.15
C ARG A 31 -16.77 -8.19 -7.59
N ASN A 32 -16.66 -9.38 -7.03
CA ASN A 32 -17.67 -9.90 -6.13
C ASN A 32 -17.80 -8.86 -5.00
N ASN A 33 -18.80 -8.00 -5.14
CA ASN A 33 -19.31 -7.19 -4.06
C ASN A 33 -20.11 -8.13 -3.15
N ASP A 34 -19.42 -9.04 -2.48
CA ASP A 34 -19.94 -9.57 -1.23
C ASP A 34 -19.90 -8.39 -0.25
N VAL A 35 -20.97 -7.60 -0.35
CA VAL A 35 -21.27 -6.52 0.57
C VAL A 35 -21.44 -7.18 1.92
N ALA A 36 -20.37 -7.14 2.73
CA ALA A 36 -20.49 -7.43 4.15
C ALA A 36 -21.71 -6.68 4.67
N PRO A 37 -22.52 -7.28 5.54
CA PRO A 37 -23.77 -6.67 5.99
C PRO A 37 -23.44 -5.26 6.50
N VAL A 38 -24.02 -4.26 5.85
CA VAL A 38 -23.97 -2.87 6.29
C VAL A 38 -24.61 -2.87 7.67
N ILE A 39 -23.75 -2.86 8.70
CA ILE A 39 -24.21 -2.66 10.07
C ILE A 39 -24.80 -1.26 10.07
N LYS A 40 -26.12 -1.19 9.95
CA LYS A 40 -26.92 0.02 10.11
C LYS A 40 -26.93 0.41 11.60
N ASP A 41 -25.78 0.63 12.18
CA ASP A 41 -25.69 1.29 13.46
C ASP A 41 -25.46 2.78 13.24
N THR A 42 -26.52 3.42 12.74
CA THR A 42 -26.58 4.88 12.53
C THR A 42 -26.65 5.66 13.85
N ALA A 43 -26.70 5.00 15.00
CA ALA A 43 -26.99 5.65 16.28
C ALA A 43 -25.74 6.11 17.05
N ARG A 44 -24.52 5.86 16.57
CA ARG A 44 -23.28 6.29 17.25
C ARG A 44 -22.25 6.94 16.34
N VAL A 45 -22.68 7.93 15.58
CA VAL A 45 -21.73 8.91 15.03
C VAL A 45 -21.46 9.97 16.13
N VAL A 46 -21.00 9.53 17.29
CA VAL A 46 -20.34 10.46 18.21
C VAL A 46 -19.02 10.76 17.55
N ALA A 47 -18.84 12.01 17.13
CA ALA A 47 -17.60 12.46 16.54
C ALA A 47 -16.45 12.05 17.46
N PRO A 48 -15.52 11.17 17.06
CA PRO A 48 -14.43 10.72 17.92
C PRO A 48 -13.52 11.87 18.36
N LEU A 49 -13.71 13.06 17.79
CA LEU A 49 -13.00 14.28 18.13
C LEU A 49 -13.49 14.96 19.41
N THR A 50 -14.57 14.49 20.03
CA THR A 50 -14.92 14.89 21.41
C THR A 50 -14.14 14.09 22.44
N ASP A 51 -13.53 12.98 22.04
CA ASP A 51 -12.66 12.18 22.91
C ASP A 51 -11.29 12.87 23.05
N PRO A 52 -10.90 13.29 24.27
CA PRO A 52 -9.61 13.95 24.50
C PRO A 52 -8.41 13.13 24.02
N SER A 53 -8.51 11.79 24.05
CA SER A 53 -7.45 10.89 23.57
C SER A 53 -7.24 11.01 22.06
N VAL A 54 -8.32 11.19 21.31
CA VAL A 54 -8.27 11.39 19.85
C VAL A 54 -7.74 12.76 19.51
N ILE A 55 -8.18 13.79 20.25
CA ILE A 55 -7.66 15.17 20.09
C ILE A 55 -6.16 15.19 20.35
N ALA A 56 -5.67 14.48 21.38
CA ALA A 56 -4.25 14.36 21.66
C ALA A 56 -3.48 13.71 20.49
N LEU A 57 -4.05 12.69 19.83
CA LEU A 57 -3.43 12.07 18.67
C LEU A 57 -3.22 13.06 17.52
N PHE A 58 -4.17 13.95 17.27
CA PHE A 58 -4.01 14.99 16.25
C PHE A 58 -3.03 16.11 16.66
N LYS A 59 -2.88 16.38 17.95
CA LYS A 59 -1.92 17.39 18.45
C LYS A 59 -0.48 16.95 18.23
N ASP A 60 -0.18 15.67 18.38
CA ASP A 60 1.17 15.13 18.16
C ASP A 60 1.66 15.29 16.71
N THR A 61 0.78 15.67 15.80
CA THR A 61 1.11 15.85 14.37
C THR A 61 1.32 17.30 13.95
N THR A 62 1.15 18.28 14.85
CA THR A 62 1.17 19.70 14.51
C THR A 62 2.56 20.28 14.25
N GLY A 63 3.62 19.53 14.43
CA GLY A 63 5.00 20.01 14.21
C GLY A 63 5.70 19.46 12.98
N VAL A 64 5.07 18.57 12.20
CA VAL A 64 5.76 17.84 11.13
C VAL A 64 5.30 18.32 9.76
N SER A 65 5.76 19.50 9.40
CA SER A 65 5.67 20.01 8.03
C SER A 65 6.76 19.44 7.12
N VAL A 66 7.82 18.88 7.68
CA VAL A 66 8.94 18.31 6.94
C VAL A 66 8.89 16.79 7.12
N PHE A 67 8.86 16.07 6.00
CA PHE A 67 8.98 14.63 6.02
C PHE A 67 10.37 14.27 6.54
N PRO A 68 10.49 13.66 7.72
CA PRO A 68 11.80 13.26 8.22
C PRO A 68 12.39 12.26 7.22
N ALA A 69 13.63 12.49 6.81
CA ALA A 69 14.39 11.55 5.99
C ALA A 69 14.82 10.33 6.84
N GLU A 70 13.86 9.68 7.48
CA GLU A 70 14.10 8.54 8.35
C GLU A 70 13.88 7.25 7.61
N GLY A 71 14.75 6.27 7.82
CA GLY A 71 14.57 4.91 7.36
C GLY A 71 15.61 4.44 6.37
N GLN A 72 15.49 3.18 6.01
CA GLN A 72 16.36 2.51 5.06
C GLN A 72 15.93 2.84 3.63
N ILE A 73 16.92 3.13 2.76
CA ILE A 73 16.72 3.40 1.35
C ILE A 73 17.05 2.15 0.54
N PHE A 74 16.13 1.75 -0.34
CA PHE A 74 16.29 0.67 -1.30
C PHE A 74 16.22 1.24 -2.71
N LYS A 75 17.31 1.08 -3.47
CA LYS A 75 17.34 1.34 -4.91
C LYS A 75 16.86 0.07 -5.62
N LEU A 76 15.84 0.18 -6.48
CA LEU A 76 15.15 -0.99 -7.06
C LEU A 76 15.53 -1.24 -8.51
N GLN A 77 16.82 -1.15 -8.81
CA GLN A 77 17.36 -1.30 -10.18
C GLN A 77 17.66 -2.75 -10.55
N THR A 78 17.96 -3.61 -9.55
CA THR A 78 18.32 -5.00 -9.76
C THR A 78 17.35 -5.96 -9.06
N PRO A 79 17.24 -7.22 -9.55
CA PRO A 79 16.43 -8.24 -8.85
C PRO A 79 16.86 -8.47 -7.40
N ALA A 80 18.16 -8.45 -7.12
CA ALA A 80 18.70 -8.63 -5.77
C ALA A 80 18.24 -7.52 -4.81
N GLN A 81 18.23 -6.27 -5.27
CA GLN A 81 17.75 -5.14 -4.48
C GLN A 81 16.25 -5.25 -4.17
N ARG A 82 15.45 -5.65 -5.16
CA ARG A 82 14.00 -5.91 -4.96
C ARG A 82 13.76 -7.05 -3.98
N GLN A 83 14.56 -8.12 -4.07
CA GLN A 83 14.49 -9.25 -3.14
C GLN A 83 14.86 -8.82 -1.71
N SER A 84 15.86 -7.97 -1.53
CA SER A 84 16.25 -7.41 -0.23
C SER A 84 15.09 -6.61 0.40
N LEU A 85 14.44 -5.74 -0.37
CA LEU A 85 13.26 -5.01 0.10
C LEU A 85 12.13 -5.97 0.49
N ARG A 86 11.79 -6.94 -0.37
CA ARG A 86 10.74 -7.93 -0.05
C ARG A 86 11.06 -8.76 1.20
N ALA A 87 12.33 -9.12 1.42
CA ALA A 87 12.73 -9.83 2.64
C ALA A 87 12.52 -8.97 3.89
N THR A 88 12.88 -7.68 3.82
CA THR A 88 12.64 -6.72 4.91
C THR A 88 11.15 -6.57 5.19
N ILE A 89 10.33 -6.36 4.15
CA ILE A 89 8.87 -6.23 4.26
C ILE A 89 8.27 -7.47 4.93
N ARG A 90 8.66 -8.65 4.49
CA ARG A 90 8.13 -9.93 5.02
C ARG A 90 8.45 -10.06 6.49
N LYS A 91 9.70 -9.83 6.89
CA LYS A 91 10.13 -9.90 8.28
C LYS A 91 9.29 -8.97 9.18
N GLU A 92 9.16 -7.72 8.80
CA GLU A 92 8.43 -6.73 9.59
C GLU A 92 6.92 -7.03 9.60
N ARG A 93 6.37 -7.52 8.48
CA ARG A 93 4.96 -7.95 8.41
C ARG A 93 4.68 -9.14 9.32
N GLU A 94 5.58 -10.12 9.42
CA GLU A 94 5.47 -11.25 10.35
C GLU A 94 5.42 -10.77 11.81
N LEU A 95 6.30 -9.83 12.18
CA LEU A 95 6.31 -9.24 13.52
C LEU A 95 5.03 -8.44 13.80
N TRP A 96 4.54 -7.65 12.82
CA TRP A 96 3.26 -6.98 12.91
C TRP A 96 2.12 -7.98 13.12
N GLN A 97 2.02 -9.02 12.31
CA GLN A 97 0.96 -10.03 12.42
C GLN A 97 0.96 -10.75 13.78
N ALA A 98 2.15 -11.00 14.34
CA ALA A 98 2.30 -11.64 15.64
C ALA A 98 1.89 -10.75 16.82
N GLY A 99 2.07 -9.42 16.71
CA GLY A 99 1.87 -8.46 17.80
C GLY A 99 0.70 -7.50 17.61
N LYS A 100 0.05 -7.47 16.45
CA LYS A 100 -0.98 -6.47 16.16
C LYS A 100 -2.19 -6.58 17.08
N PRO A 101 -2.71 -5.45 17.59
CA PRO A 101 -3.97 -5.46 18.30
C PRO A 101 -5.12 -5.81 17.34
N ARG A 102 -6.16 -6.45 17.87
CA ARG A 102 -7.36 -6.77 17.09
C ARG A 102 -8.11 -5.52 16.66
N ASP A 103 -8.21 -4.58 17.59
CA ASP A 103 -8.93 -3.32 17.44
C ASP A 103 -7.96 -2.18 17.76
N TYR A 104 -7.86 -1.20 16.86
CA TYR A 104 -6.93 -0.09 17.05
C TYR A 104 -7.33 1.13 16.23
N ARG A 105 -6.77 2.27 16.64
CA ARG A 105 -6.78 3.53 15.88
C ARG A 105 -5.36 3.95 15.57
N TYR A 106 -5.21 4.70 14.49
CA TYR A 106 -3.94 5.31 14.11
C TYR A 106 -4.16 6.50 13.20
N LEU A 107 -3.17 7.36 13.10
CA LEU A 107 -3.16 8.48 12.18
C LEU A 107 -2.47 8.08 10.88
N LEU A 108 -3.09 8.45 9.75
CA LEU A 108 -2.58 8.22 8.41
C LEU A 108 -2.52 9.54 7.64
N ARG A 109 -1.43 9.76 6.91
CA ARG A 109 -1.28 10.83 5.94
C ARG A 109 -0.68 10.26 4.65
N VAL A 110 -1.25 10.65 3.51
CA VAL A 110 -0.70 10.35 2.18
C VAL A 110 -0.41 11.66 1.46
N GLY A 111 0.77 11.77 0.90
CA GLY A 111 1.23 12.91 0.10
C GLY A 111 1.70 12.45 -1.28
N CYS A 112 1.29 13.17 -2.33
CA CYS A 112 1.70 12.96 -3.72
C CYS A 112 1.33 14.21 -4.52
N PHE A 113 1.81 14.32 -5.75
CA PHE A 113 1.28 15.28 -6.73
C PHE A 113 -0.08 14.83 -7.27
N CYS A 114 -1.02 14.49 -6.39
CA CYS A 114 -2.32 13.97 -6.75
C CYS A 114 -3.42 14.93 -6.30
N PRO A 115 -4.46 15.15 -7.11
CA PRO A 115 -5.63 15.89 -6.65
C PRO A 115 -6.29 15.16 -5.49
N GLY A 116 -6.81 15.91 -4.51
CA GLY A 116 -7.56 15.36 -3.39
C GLY A 116 -6.73 14.78 -2.26
N THR A 117 -5.42 15.09 -2.18
CA THR A 117 -4.64 14.81 -0.97
C THR A 117 -5.32 15.43 0.25
N ARG A 118 -5.49 14.61 1.28
CA ARG A 118 -6.03 15.03 2.56
C ARG A 118 -4.88 15.19 3.55
N GLY A 119 -5.07 16.00 4.56
CA GLY A 119 -4.17 16.04 5.72
C GLY A 119 -4.19 14.72 6.49
N TRP A 120 -3.82 14.76 7.75
CA TRP A 120 -3.93 13.61 8.63
C TRP A 120 -5.37 13.14 8.77
N LEU A 121 -5.57 11.83 8.68
CA LEU A 121 -6.83 11.13 8.92
C LEU A 121 -6.68 10.24 10.16
N LEU A 122 -7.72 10.21 11.00
CA LEU A 122 -7.85 9.20 12.04
C LEU A 122 -8.53 7.96 11.46
N MET A 123 -7.85 6.84 11.54
CA MET A 123 -8.32 5.55 11.05
C MET A 123 -8.75 4.68 12.23
N GLU A 124 -9.88 4.01 12.12
CA GLU A 124 -10.34 3.01 13.09
C GLU A 124 -10.44 1.65 12.43
N VAL A 125 -9.75 0.67 12.99
CA VAL A 125 -9.77 -0.72 12.58
C VAL A 125 -10.41 -1.55 13.69
N ARG A 126 -11.37 -2.41 13.31
CA ARG A 126 -12.04 -3.37 14.19
C ARG A 126 -11.98 -4.75 13.57
N SER A 127 -11.61 -5.74 14.37
CA SER A 127 -11.46 -7.12 13.89
C SER A 127 -10.61 -7.23 12.61
N GLY A 128 -9.56 -6.40 12.52
CA GLY A 128 -8.65 -6.37 11.37
C GLY A 128 -9.20 -5.65 10.12
N GLN A 129 -10.43 -5.13 10.17
CA GLN A 129 -11.05 -4.40 9.05
C GLN A 129 -11.10 -2.89 9.33
N LEU A 130 -10.79 -2.10 8.30
CA LEU A 130 -10.96 -0.66 8.37
C LEU A 130 -12.46 -0.35 8.42
N LEU A 131 -12.89 0.22 9.54
CA LEU A 131 -14.31 0.49 9.79
C LEU A 131 -14.70 1.93 9.54
N ARG A 132 -13.85 2.88 9.93
CA ARG A 132 -14.12 4.33 9.87
C ARG A 132 -12.85 5.12 9.63
N ALA A 133 -13.04 6.28 9.01
CA ALA A 133 -11.99 7.30 8.88
C ALA A 133 -12.58 8.69 9.10
N TRP A 134 -11.82 9.59 9.70
CA TRP A 134 -12.21 10.98 9.95
C TRP A 134 -11.07 11.93 9.63
N ASP A 135 -11.40 13.10 9.16
CA ASP A 135 -10.46 14.21 9.04
C ASP A 135 -10.27 14.95 10.38
N ARG A 136 -9.39 15.96 10.40
CA ARG A 136 -9.11 16.77 11.59
C ARG A 136 -10.31 17.54 12.12
N THR A 137 -11.34 17.75 11.31
CA THR A 137 -12.59 18.42 11.72
C THR A 137 -13.62 17.45 12.31
N GLY A 138 -13.34 16.14 12.28
CA GLY A 138 -14.26 15.09 12.69
C GLY A 138 -15.25 14.68 11.62
N LYS A 139 -15.09 15.19 10.41
CA LYS A 139 -15.92 14.79 9.29
C LYS A 139 -15.50 13.41 8.82
N SER A 140 -16.49 12.53 8.65
CA SER A 140 -16.26 11.18 8.10
C SER A 140 -15.69 11.25 6.68
N VAL A 141 -14.73 10.40 6.41
CA VAL A 141 -14.12 10.21 5.10
C VAL A 141 -14.53 8.83 4.57
N GLY A 142 -14.89 8.75 3.29
CA GLY A 142 -15.30 7.50 2.67
C GLY A 142 -14.17 6.47 2.66
N LEU A 143 -14.48 5.21 2.96
CA LEU A 143 -13.48 4.13 3.01
C LEU A 143 -13.00 3.66 1.63
N THR A 144 -13.64 4.12 0.56
CA THR A 144 -13.20 3.92 -0.83
C THR A 144 -12.22 4.99 -1.29
N ASP A 145 -11.98 6.02 -0.45
CA ASP A 145 -10.98 7.05 -0.72
C ASP A 145 -9.59 6.40 -0.69
N TRP A 146 -8.77 6.69 -1.69
CA TRP A 146 -7.41 6.16 -1.81
C TRP A 146 -6.47 6.60 -0.66
N ASN A 147 -6.85 7.63 0.09
CA ASN A 147 -6.17 8.05 1.32
C ASN A 147 -6.53 7.17 2.53
N THR A 148 -7.50 6.26 2.41
CA THR A 148 -7.93 5.41 3.53
C THR A 148 -7.45 3.98 3.32
N VAL A 149 -6.60 3.50 4.20
CA VAL A 149 -6.02 2.16 4.11
C VAL A 149 -5.70 1.63 5.50
N SER A 150 -5.89 0.34 5.74
CA SER A 150 -5.48 -0.31 6.99
C SER A 150 -3.96 -0.51 7.04
N ILE A 151 -3.42 -0.84 8.20
CA ILE A 151 -1.99 -1.20 8.32
C ILE A 151 -1.65 -2.41 7.45
N ASP A 152 -2.51 -3.42 7.38
CA ASP A 152 -2.32 -4.56 6.47
C ASP A 152 -2.29 -4.10 5.00
N GLY A 153 -3.18 -3.16 4.63
CA GLY A 153 -3.18 -2.54 3.31
C GLY A 153 -1.93 -1.69 3.03
N LEU A 154 -1.33 -1.06 4.06
CA LEU A 154 -0.03 -0.40 3.89
C LEU A 154 1.06 -1.40 3.50
N TYR A 155 1.06 -2.59 4.09
CA TYR A 155 1.98 -3.64 3.70
C TYR A 155 1.76 -4.12 2.28
N ASP A 156 0.49 -4.28 1.85
CA ASP A 156 0.16 -4.65 0.48
C ASP A 156 0.62 -3.59 -0.53
N ASN A 157 0.47 -2.31 -0.18
CA ASN A 157 0.98 -1.19 -0.99
C ASN A 157 2.50 -1.22 -1.08
N LEU A 158 3.18 -1.49 0.03
CA LEU A 158 4.62 -1.56 0.10
C LEU A 158 5.19 -2.74 -0.70
N GLU A 159 4.55 -3.90 -0.67
CA GLU A 159 4.92 -5.05 -1.50
C GLU A 159 4.83 -4.72 -2.99
N ARG A 160 3.77 -4.02 -3.42
CA ARG A 160 3.64 -3.54 -4.81
C ARG A 160 4.73 -2.52 -5.17
N SER A 161 5.17 -1.71 -4.21
CA SER A 161 6.25 -0.76 -4.44
C SER A 161 7.60 -1.44 -4.74
N ALA A 162 7.77 -2.72 -4.39
CA ALA A 162 8.98 -3.47 -4.75
C ALA A 162 9.11 -3.75 -6.24
N ASP A 163 8.04 -3.56 -7.03
CA ASP A 163 8.03 -3.77 -8.48
C ASP A 163 8.32 -2.51 -9.30
N ILE A 164 8.35 -1.34 -8.67
CA ILE A 164 8.67 -0.09 -9.36
C ILE A 164 10.13 -0.07 -9.82
N ASN A 165 10.41 0.70 -10.86
CA ASN A 165 11.78 1.09 -11.18
C ASN A 165 12.06 2.43 -10.49
N GLY A 166 12.89 2.41 -9.44
CA GLY A 166 13.11 3.63 -8.67
C GLY A 166 13.71 3.41 -7.30
N GLU A 167 13.17 4.11 -6.32
CA GLU A 167 13.65 4.08 -4.94
C GLU A 167 12.48 3.97 -3.96
N VAL A 168 12.67 3.17 -2.92
CA VAL A 168 11.78 3.10 -1.76
C VAL A 168 12.58 3.43 -0.50
N GLN A 169 12.12 4.41 0.25
CA GLN A 169 12.62 4.70 1.59
C GLN A 169 11.55 4.30 2.60
N ILE A 170 11.93 3.54 3.61
CA ILE A 170 10.98 3.01 4.59
C ILE A 170 11.55 3.03 6.02
N SER A 171 10.68 3.38 6.98
CA SER A 171 10.91 3.09 8.39
C SER A 171 9.70 2.37 8.98
N PHE A 172 9.97 1.51 9.95
CA PHE A 172 8.95 0.77 10.70
C PHE A 172 8.84 1.30 12.12
N ASP A 173 7.65 1.17 12.71
CA ASP A 173 7.48 1.46 14.13
C ASP A 173 8.26 0.45 14.98
N PRO A 174 9.10 0.89 15.93
CA PRO A 174 9.97 -0.02 16.69
C PRO A 174 9.21 -0.92 17.66
N ARG A 175 7.97 -0.56 18.03
CA ARG A 175 7.14 -1.32 18.97
C ARG A 175 6.17 -2.26 18.25
N TRP A 176 5.52 -1.73 17.21
CA TRP A 176 4.41 -2.41 16.55
C TRP A 176 4.79 -2.97 15.19
N HIS A 177 5.98 -2.62 14.67
CA HIS A 177 6.52 -3.06 13.38
C HIS A 177 5.73 -2.65 12.13
N PHE A 178 4.72 -1.77 12.23
CA PHE A 178 4.01 -1.29 11.06
C PHE A 178 4.83 -0.27 10.26
N PRO A 179 4.58 -0.13 8.93
CA PRO A 179 5.22 0.89 8.11
C PRO A 179 4.86 2.30 8.61
N ARG A 180 5.80 2.95 9.31
CA ARG A 180 5.61 4.29 9.88
C ARG A 180 5.80 5.39 8.85
N TYR A 181 6.73 5.18 7.93
CA TYR A 181 7.05 6.09 6.85
C TYR A 181 7.43 5.29 5.62
N VAL A 182 6.82 5.60 4.50
CA VAL A 182 7.14 5.04 3.19
C VAL A 182 7.20 6.17 2.19
N ARG A 183 8.34 6.36 1.53
CA ARG A 183 8.48 7.25 0.38
C ARG A 183 8.84 6.40 -0.83
N THR A 184 8.11 6.55 -1.90
CA THR A 184 8.41 5.93 -3.19
C THR A 184 8.75 6.99 -4.21
N VAL A 185 9.76 6.73 -5.04
CA VAL A 185 10.12 7.56 -6.19
C VAL A 185 10.25 6.64 -7.39
N ALA A 186 9.33 6.76 -8.33
CA ALA A 186 9.39 6.01 -9.59
C ALA A 186 10.18 6.77 -10.66
N LEU A 187 10.95 6.08 -11.47
CA LEU A 187 11.72 6.66 -12.57
C LEU A 187 11.12 6.26 -13.93
N PRO A 188 11.22 7.10 -14.97
CA PRO A 188 11.68 8.48 -14.95
C PRO A 188 10.54 9.47 -14.71
N GLY A 189 10.71 10.38 -13.76
CA GLY A 189 9.80 11.53 -13.60
C GLY A 189 9.99 12.24 -12.27
N PRO A 190 10.18 13.58 -12.25
CA PRO A 190 10.34 14.35 -11.03
C PRO A 190 9.08 14.31 -10.14
N ASP A 191 7.91 14.09 -10.74
CA ASP A 191 6.61 14.14 -10.04
C ASP A 191 6.08 12.75 -9.65
N ALA A 192 6.82 11.68 -9.96
CA ALA A 192 6.42 10.31 -9.68
C ALA A 192 6.84 9.87 -8.27
N TRP A 193 6.47 10.66 -7.25
CA TRP A 193 6.71 10.30 -5.85
C TRP A 193 5.42 10.25 -5.05
N SER A 194 5.45 9.41 -4.03
CA SER A 194 4.42 9.39 -2.99
C SER A 194 5.06 9.20 -1.63
N ILE A 195 4.39 9.72 -0.61
CA ILE A 195 4.76 9.54 0.78
C ILE A 195 3.54 9.06 1.54
N THR A 196 3.73 8.04 2.36
CA THR A 196 2.71 7.56 3.30
C THR A 196 3.31 7.56 4.69
N GLU A 197 2.60 8.15 5.65
CA GLU A 197 2.98 8.15 7.06
C GLU A 197 1.84 7.59 7.90
N ALA A 198 2.18 6.66 8.78
CA ALA A 198 1.29 6.14 9.80
C ALA A 198 1.90 6.39 11.19
N ARG A 199 1.11 6.91 12.14
CA ARG A 199 1.60 7.29 13.48
C ARG A 199 0.57 7.01 14.56
N ALA A 200 1.04 7.07 15.80
CA ALA A 200 0.18 7.09 16.99
C ALA A 200 -0.82 5.93 17.06
N LEU A 201 -0.37 4.72 16.70
CA LEU A 201 -1.20 3.53 16.83
C LEU A 201 -1.51 3.27 18.30
N ARG A 202 -2.81 3.08 18.59
CA ARG A 202 -3.32 2.78 19.92
C ARG A 202 -4.38 1.67 19.86
N PRO A 203 -4.23 0.60 20.63
CA PRO A 203 -5.30 -0.37 20.86
C PRO A 203 -6.53 0.29 21.48
N ILE A 204 -7.72 -0.23 21.18
CA ILE A 204 -9.02 0.25 21.72
C ILE A 204 -9.91 -0.91 22.12
#